data_dc8cb76efdc9c068383a5c852380e076
#
_entry.id   dc8cb76efdc9c068383a5c852380e076
#
_cell.length_a   1.000
_cell.length_b   1.000
_cell.length_c   1.000
_cell.angle_alpha   90.00
_cell.angle_beta   90.00
_cell.angle_gamma   90.00
#
_symmetry.space_group_name_H-M   'P 1'
#
loop_
_entity.id
_entity.type
_entity.pdbx_description
1 polymer ?
#
loop_
_entity_poly.entity_id
_entity_poly.type
_entity_poly.pdbx_seq_one_letter_code
_entity_poly.pdbx_strand_id
1 'polypeptide(L)'
;MKNTRTPLAAAVVAAAIVGFGAASAPAVAQQKFTTIGTGGVTGVYYAAGGAICRLVNKDRARHNIRCSVESTGGSVFNVNTIKAGELDFGFVQSDVQFNAMKGVGQFAKDGAFADLRAVFAVHPEPFTVVARKEAGVKQFTDFKGKRFNVGNPGSGTRASMEELLTAMGWKLSDFSLASELKADEHGPALCDGKIDGFFYAVGHPSANIQDPTTSCGARLVSLTGPVVDKLVADKPFYGKVTIPGGMYPNNPDPTNTYGVLATVVTSVKTPDPIVYEVVRAVFDNFDEFKKLHPALANLKPEDMASQGLSAPLHPAAARYYREKGWIR
;
A
#
# COMPACT_ATOMS: atom_id res chain seq x y z
N MET A 1 -63.98 -6.68 -81.91
CA MET A 1 -63.10 -6.90 -83.09
C MET A 1 -62.19 -5.70 -83.24
N LYS A 2 -60.94 -5.96 -83.49
CA LYS A 2 -59.74 -5.13 -83.71
C LYS A 2 -58.82 -4.98 -82.48
N ASN A 3 -57.78 -5.84 -82.53
CA ASN A 3 -56.58 -5.73 -81.79
C ASN A 3 -55.73 -4.52 -82.18
N THR A 4 -55.19 -3.83 -81.20
CA THR A 4 -54.03 -2.98 -81.45
C THR A 4 -52.98 -3.24 -80.34
N ARG A 5 -51.86 -3.84 -80.76
CA ARG A 5 -50.66 -4.10 -79.94
C ARG A 5 -49.82 -2.82 -79.93
N THR A 6 -49.40 -2.39 -78.74
CA THR A 6 -48.44 -1.29 -78.59
C THR A 6 -47.11 -1.93 -77.98
N PRO A 7 -45.93 -1.55 -78.48
CA PRO A 7 -44.65 -2.19 -78.02
C PRO A 7 -44.14 -1.61 -76.72
N LEU A 8 -43.64 -2.48 -75.87
CA LEU A 8 -42.86 -2.14 -74.65
C LEU A 8 -41.49 -1.56 -75.04
N ALA A 9 -41.25 -0.33 -74.61
CA ALA A 9 -39.91 0.25 -74.63
C ALA A 9 -39.16 -0.19 -73.35
N ALA A 10 -38.04 -0.90 -73.51
CA ALA A 10 -37.20 -1.26 -72.43
C ALA A 10 -36.29 -0.10 -72.04
N ALA A 11 -36.51 0.44 -70.81
CA ALA A 11 -35.56 1.39 -70.19
C ALA A 11 -34.46 0.69 -69.43
N VAL A 12 -33.24 0.86 -69.91
CA VAL A 12 -32.03 0.40 -69.23
C VAL A 12 -31.67 1.40 -68.13
N VAL A 13 -31.85 1.03 -66.86
CA VAL A 13 -31.38 1.81 -65.73
C VAL A 13 -29.93 1.43 -65.43
N ALA A 14 -29.02 2.35 -65.73
CA ALA A 14 -27.60 2.21 -65.32
C ALA A 14 -27.47 2.52 -63.83
N ALA A 15 -27.24 1.51 -62.99
CA ALA A 15 -26.95 1.70 -61.57
C ALA A 15 -25.52 2.17 -61.38
N ALA A 16 -25.33 3.44 -61.05
CA ALA A 16 -24.02 3.96 -60.63
C ALA A 16 -23.74 3.49 -59.19
N ILE A 17 -22.77 2.55 -59.04
CA ILE A 17 -22.24 2.11 -57.74
C ILE A 17 -21.33 3.23 -57.22
N VAL A 18 -21.85 4.08 -56.36
CA VAL A 18 -21.06 5.03 -55.59
C VAL A 18 -20.38 4.23 -54.51
N GLY A 19 -19.07 3.93 -54.69
CA GLY A 19 -18.21 3.32 -53.67
C GLY A 19 -18.04 4.25 -52.47
N PHE A 20 -18.79 4.02 -51.39
CA PHE A 20 -18.51 4.64 -50.09
C PHE A 20 -17.20 4.07 -49.57
N GLY A 21 -16.11 4.80 -49.74
CA GLY A 21 -14.85 4.57 -49.02
C GLY A 21 -15.14 4.73 -47.54
N ALA A 22 -15.22 3.59 -46.80
CA ALA A 22 -15.28 3.60 -45.34
C ALA A 22 -13.95 4.19 -44.83
N ALA A 23 -13.94 5.50 -44.57
CA ALA A 23 -12.89 6.11 -43.80
C ALA A 23 -12.85 5.42 -42.42
N SER A 24 -11.86 4.59 -42.18
CA SER A 24 -11.61 3.97 -40.86
C SER A 24 -11.37 5.11 -39.89
N ALA A 25 -12.37 5.45 -39.08
CA ALA A 25 -12.16 6.36 -37.95
C ALA A 25 -11.04 5.80 -37.07
N PRO A 26 -10.09 6.61 -36.65
CA PRO A 26 -9.03 6.15 -35.75
C PRO A 26 -9.71 5.55 -34.50
N ALA A 27 -9.44 4.28 -34.22
CA ALA A 27 -9.92 3.64 -33.00
C ALA A 27 -9.35 4.44 -31.81
N VAL A 28 -10.18 5.21 -31.13
CA VAL A 28 -9.78 5.87 -29.87
C VAL A 28 -9.45 4.75 -28.90
N ALA A 29 -8.17 4.62 -28.57
CA ALA A 29 -7.70 3.60 -27.63
C ALA A 29 -8.49 3.77 -26.32
N GLN A 30 -9.21 2.71 -25.91
CA GLN A 30 -10.01 2.73 -24.69
C GLN A 30 -9.14 3.08 -23.49
N GLN A 31 -9.58 4.06 -22.69
CA GLN A 31 -8.88 4.47 -21.47
C GLN A 31 -8.79 3.29 -20.50
N LYS A 32 -7.58 3.02 -20.00
CA LYS A 32 -7.32 2.01 -18.97
C LYS A 32 -7.38 2.68 -17.60
N PHE A 33 -7.98 2.01 -16.65
CA PHE A 33 -8.00 2.44 -15.26
C PHE A 33 -7.12 1.53 -14.45
N THR A 34 -6.50 2.08 -13.41
CA THR A 34 -5.77 1.30 -12.41
C THR A 34 -5.95 1.91 -11.03
N THR A 35 -6.03 1.06 -10.03
CA THR A 35 -6.29 1.45 -8.64
C THR A 35 -5.17 0.99 -7.73
N ILE A 36 -4.86 1.80 -6.72
CA ILE A 36 -3.89 1.47 -5.69
C ILE A 36 -4.58 1.52 -4.32
N GLY A 37 -4.78 0.37 -3.70
CA GLY A 37 -5.23 0.27 -2.32
C GLY A 37 -4.15 0.74 -1.35
N THR A 38 -4.53 1.50 -0.34
CA THR A 38 -3.60 2.14 0.58
C THR A 38 -3.90 1.76 2.04
N GLY A 39 -4.26 2.70 2.87
CA GLY A 39 -4.67 2.60 4.25
C GLY A 39 -5.54 3.81 4.59
N GLY A 40 -5.58 4.24 5.87
CA GLY A 40 -6.26 5.45 6.28
C GLY A 40 -5.67 6.70 5.61
N VAL A 41 -6.51 7.71 5.38
CA VAL A 41 -6.14 8.93 4.61
C VAL A 41 -5.05 9.77 5.29
N THR A 42 -4.88 9.66 6.59
CA THR A 42 -3.83 10.36 7.37
C THR A 42 -2.52 9.57 7.44
N GLY A 43 -2.48 8.32 6.92
CA GLY A 43 -1.30 7.47 6.88
C GLY A 43 -0.43 7.71 5.64
N VAL A 44 0.84 7.30 5.74
CA VAL A 44 1.84 7.51 4.66
C VAL A 44 1.48 6.71 3.39
N TYR A 45 0.82 5.56 3.49
CA TYR A 45 0.38 4.80 2.31
C TYR A 45 -0.50 5.62 1.37
N TYR A 46 -1.47 6.37 1.92
CA TYR A 46 -2.37 7.18 1.10
C TYR A 46 -1.61 8.31 0.38
N ALA A 47 -0.73 9.01 1.10
CA ALA A 47 0.11 10.05 0.52
C ALA A 47 1.06 9.50 -0.56
N ALA A 48 1.72 8.35 -0.31
CA ALA A 48 2.63 7.72 -1.25
C ALA A 48 1.90 7.15 -2.48
N GLY A 49 0.71 6.54 -2.29
CA GLY A 49 -0.15 6.10 -3.39
C GLY A 49 -0.60 7.27 -4.26
N GLY A 50 -0.97 8.40 -3.63
CA GLY A 50 -1.29 9.66 -4.32
C GLY A 50 -0.12 10.19 -5.14
N ALA A 51 1.11 10.10 -4.59
CA ALA A 51 2.33 10.47 -5.30
C ALA A 51 2.55 9.61 -6.54
N ILE A 52 2.41 8.28 -6.42
CA ILE A 52 2.52 7.35 -7.56
C ILE A 52 1.47 7.69 -8.63
N CYS A 53 0.19 7.80 -8.25
CA CYS A 53 -0.87 8.10 -9.20
C CYS A 53 -0.72 9.46 -9.87
N ARG A 54 -0.21 10.48 -9.16
CA ARG A 54 0.13 11.78 -9.74
C ARG A 54 1.15 11.62 -10.87
N LEU A 55 2.22 10.86 -10.65
CA LEU A 55 3.26 10.65 -11.66
C LEU A 55 2.76 9.81 -12.84
N VAL A 56 1.98 8.76 -12.60
CA VAL A 56 1.32 7.98 -13.66
C VAL A 56 0.42 8.89 -14.50
N ASN A 57 -0.43 9.68 -13.86
CA ASN A 57 -1.40 10.55 -14.56
C ASN A 57 -0.73 11.69 -15.34
N LYS A 58 0.50 12.10 -14.97
CA LYS A 58 1.29 13.13 -15.68
C LYS A 58 1.53 12.75 -17.14
N ASP A 59 1.81 11.45 -17.39
CA ASP A 59 2.09 10.92 -18.73
C ASP A 59 0.88 10.24 -19.39
N ARG A 60 -0.33 10.49 -18.87
CA ARG A 60 -1.57 9.86 -19.32
C ARG A 60 -1.81 9.98 -20.83
N ALA A 61 -1.45 11.10 -21.44
CA ALA A 61 -1.63 11.31 -22.89
C ALA A 61 -0.82 10.28 -23.72
N ARG A 62 0.29 9.73 -23.17
CA ARG A 62 1.16 8.78 -23.85
C ARG A 62 0.67 7.35 -23.76
N HIS A 63 0.24 6.91 -22.57
CA HIS A 63 -0.09 5.49 -22.27
C HIS A 63 -1.57 5.23 -22.03
N ASN A 64 -2.40 6.27 -21.96
CA ASN A 64 -3.84 6.21 -21.75
C ASN A 64 -4.30 5.47 -20.47
N ILE A 65 -3.44 5.47 -19.42
CA ILE A 65 -3.75 4.88 -18.10
C ILE A 65 -4.14 6.02 -17.16
N ARG A 66 -5.24 5.84 -16.44
CA ARG A 66 -5.69 6.71 -15.34
C ARG A 66 -5.52 5.94 -14.02
N CYS A 67 -4.71 6.48 -13.12
CA CYS A 67 -4.48 5.94 -11.78
C CYS A 67 -5.32 6.69 -10.74
N SER A 68 -5.91 5.93 -9.80
CA SER A 68 -6.59 6.45 -8.61
C SER A 68 -6.14 5.68 -7.36
N VAL A 69 -6.20 6.36 -6.22
CA VAL A 69 -5.92 5.74 -4.92
C VAL A 69 -7.21 5.45 -4.19
N GLU A 70 -7.20 4.38 -3.40
CA GLU A 70 -8.30 3.99 -2.54
C GLU A 70 -7.83 3.93 -1.09
N SER A 71 -8.58 4.59 -0.19
CA SER A 71 -8.41 4.41 1.24
C SER A 71 -9.01 3.07 1.65
N THR A 72 -8.24 2.25 2.34
CA THR A 72 -8.62 0.87 2.68
C THR A 72 -8.36 0.53 4.14
N GLY A 73 -8.68 -0.69 4.53
CA GLY A 73 -8.33 -1.25 5.84
C GLY A 73 -6.84 -1.52 6.06
N GLY A 74 -5.99 -1.42 5.03
CA GLY A 74 -4.54 -1.66 5.10
C GLY A 74 -4.11 -2.99 4.50
N SER A 75 -2.94 -3.49 4.89
CA SER A 75 -2.18 -4.52 4.17
C SER A 75 -2.92 -5.83 3.89
N VAL A 76 -3.59 -6.40 4.89
CA VAL A 76 -4.32 -7.68 4.73
C VAL A 76 -5.53 -7.50 3.84
N PHE A 77 -6.27 -6.39 4.03
CA PHE A 77 -7.37 -6.01 3.15
C PHE A 77 -6.90 -5.90 1.70
N ASN A 78 -5.82 -5.16 1.45
CA ASN A 78 -5.28 -4.95 0.11
C ASN A 78 -4.89 -6.27 -0.57
N VAL A 79 -4.21 -7.18 0.14
CA VAL A 79 -3.87 -8.51 -0.39
C VAL A 79 -5.13 -9.29 -0.80
N ASN A 80 -6.16 -9.31 0.07
CA ASN A 80 -7.38 -10.04 -0.20
C ASN A 80 -8.15 -9.44 -1.39
N THR A 81 -8.19 -8.12 -1.51
CA THR A 81 -8.87 -7.42 -2.59
C THR A 81 -8.14 -7.57 -3.93
N ILE A 82 -6.78 -7.61 -3.92
CA ILE A 82 -5.98 -7.99 -5.09
C ILE A 82 -6.25 -9.45 -5.49
N LYS A 83 -6.33 -10.36 -4.52
CA LYS A 83 -6.64 -11.78 -4.76
C LYS A 83 -8.02 -11.95 -5.39
N ALA A 84 -8.99 -11.12 -5.00
CA ALA A 84 -10.34 -11.08 -5.58
C ALA A 84 -10.40 -10.42 -6.97
N GLY A 85 -9.35 -9.70 -7.38
CA GLY A 85 -9.31 -8.97 -8.66
C GLY A 85 -10.01 -7.62 -8.63
N GLU A 86 -10.28 -7.07 -7.45
CA GLU A 86 -10.96 -5.79 -7.23
C GLU A 86 -10.00 -4.61 -7.05
N LEU A 87 -8.72 -4.87 -6.77
CA LEU A 87 -7.61 -3.93 -6.78
C LEU A 87 -6.50 -4.41 -7.70
N ASP A 88 -5.87 -3.49 -8.43
CA ASP A 88 -4.70 -3.81 -9.27
C ASP A 88 -3.42 -3.83 -8.45
N PHE A 89 -3.24 -2.83 -7.57
CA PHE A 89 -2.08 -2.67 -6.70
C PHE A 89 -2.51 -2.42 -5.25
N GLY A 90 -1.61 -2.70 -4.32
CA GLY A 90 -1.83 -2.37 -2.91
C GLY A 90 -0.52 -2.11 -2.18
N PHE A 91 -0.58 -1.16 -1.23
CA PHE A 91 0.46 -1.04 -0.23
C PHE A 91 0.32 -2.16 0.80
N VAL A 92 1.41 -2.85 1.06
CA VAL A 92 1.44 -4.02 1.95
C VAL A 92 2.76 -4.04 2.72
N GLN A 93 2.69 -4.24 4.03
CA GLN A 93 3.86 -4.48 4.86
C GLN A 93 4.62 -5.74 4.39
N SER A 94 5.95 -5.74 4.50
CA SER A 94 6.78 -6.86 4.04
C SER A 94 6.54 -8.18 4.81
N ASP A 95 6.14 -8.13 6.06
CA ASP A 95 5.70 -9.29 6.85
C ASP A 95 4.36 -9.86 6.35
N VAL A 96 3.40 -9.00 6.05
CA VAL A 96 2.10 -9.39 5.48
C VAL A 96 2.29 -9.96 4.06
N GLN A 97 3.18 -9.37 3.25
CA GLN A 97 3.55 -9.90 1.94
C GLN A 97 4.11 -11.32 2.05
N PHE A 98 5.05 -11.55 2.98
CA PHE A 98 5.63 -12.86 3.26
C PHE A 98 4.55 -13.86 3.68
N ASN A 99 3.70 -13.48 4.65
CA ASN A 99 2.65 -14.34 5.17
C ASN A 99 1.63 -14.73 4.08
N ALA A 100 1.26 -13.79 3.21
CA ALA A 100 0.37 -14.04 2.09
C ALA A 100 0.97 -15.02 1.08
N MET A 101 2.25 -14.85 0.73
CA MET A 101 2.96 -15.75 -0.17
C MET A 101 3.09 -17.18 0.38
N LYS A 102 3.25 -17.31 1.69
CA LYS A 102 3.43 -18.62 2.35
C LYS A 102 2.11 -19.25 2.82
N GLY A 103 1.00 -18.48 2.87
CA GLY A 103 -0.26 -18.95 3.43
C GLY A 103 -0.17 -19.22 4.93
N VAL A 104 0.52 -18.35 5.67
CA VAL A 104 0.72 -18.48 7.12
C VAL A 104 0.16 -17.27 7.86
N GLY A 105 0.15 -17.31 9.19
CA GLY A 105 -0.40 -16.23 10.01
C GLY A 105 -1.87 -16.00 9.68
N GLN A 106 -2.24 -14.77 9.40
CA GLN A 106 -3.60 -14.36 9.04
C GLN A 106 -4.14 -15.00 7.75
N PHE A 107 -3.27 -15.56 6.90
CA PHE A 107 -3.65 -16.26 5.67
C PHE A 107 -3.67 -17.78 5.79
N ALA A 108 -3.46 -18.34 6.98
CA ALA A 108 -3.37 -19.79 7.18
C ALA A 108 -4.66 -20.55 6.78
N LYS A 109 -5.81 -19.89 6.88
CA LYS A 109 -7.11 -20.47 6.46
C LYS A 109 -7.31 -20.42 4.95
N ASP A 110 -6.84 -19.35 4.30
CA ASP A 110 -7.07 -19.06 2.87
C ASP A 110 -5.97 -19.64 1.97
N GLY A 111 -4.89 -20.13 2.59
CA GLY A 111 -3.73 -20.67 1.92
C GLY A 111 -2.85 -19.62 1.22
N ALA A 112 -1.78 -20.09 0.59
CA ALA A 112 -0.83 -19.25 -0.11
C ALA A 112 -1.47 -18.50 -1.32
N PHE A 113 -1.13 -17.23 -1.48
CA PHE A 113 -1.48 -16.47 -2.68
C PHE A 113 -0.33 -16.53 -3.68
N ALA A 114 -0.27 -17.61 -4.46
CA ALA A 114 0.81 -17.89 -5.42
C ALA A 114 0.92 -16.84 -6.55
N ASP A 115 -0.19 -16.17 -6.89
CA ASP A 115 -0.24 -15.13 -7.93
C ASP A 115 0.24 -13.76 -7.44
N LEU A 116 0.53 -13.57 -6.14
CA LEU A 116 1.05 -12.32 -5.61
C LEU A 116 2.41 -11.99 -6.21
N ARG A 117 2.61 -10.73 -6.59
CA ARG A 117 3.87 -10.23 -7.13
C ARG A 117 4.28 -8.93 -6.42
N ALA A 118 5.56 -8.83 -6.11
CA ALA A 118 6.15 -7.58 -5.66
C ALA A 118 6.37 -6.64 -6.84
N VAL A 119 6.18 -5.35 -6.61
CA VAL A 119 6.51 -4.29 -7.57
C VAL A 119 7.76 -3.57 -7.10
N PHE A 120 7.73 -2.90 -5.95
CA PHE A 120 8.88 -2.27 -5.29
C PHE A 120 8.64 -2.08 -3.80
N ALA A 121 9.73 -1.95 -3.04
CA ALA A 121 9.68 -1.46 -1.66
C ALA A 121 9.57 0.09 -1.65
N VAL A 122 9.09 0.62 -0.53
CA VAL A 122 8.96 2.08 -0.35
C VAL A 122 9.74 2.50 0.90
N HIS A 123 9.08 2.94 1.93
CA HIS A 123 9.71 3.45 3.14
C HIS A 123 9.76 2.41 4.27
N PRO A 124 10.68 2.54 5.23
CA PRO A 124 10.60 1.78 6.47
C PRO A 124 9.37 2.16 7.28
N GLU A 125 8.83 1.18 8.00
CA GLU A 125 7.70 1.32 8.90
C GLU A 125 8.08 0.86 10.30
N PRO A 126 8.66 1.76 11.11
CA PRO A 126 8.86 1.50 12.52
C PRO A 126 7.55 1.13 13.22
N PHE A 127 7.56 0.07 14.00
CA PHE A 127 6.45 -0.24 14.89
C PHE A 127 6.42 0.79 16.01
N THR A 128 5.47 1.71 15.90
CA THR A 128 5.38 2.90 16.75
C THR A 128 4.38 2.67 17.86
N VAL A 129 4.85 2.70 19.08
CA VAL A 129 4.01 2.65 20.29
C VAL A 129 3.86 4.07 20.81
N VAL A 130 2.61 4.51 20.97
CA VAL A 130 2.28 5.82 21.49
C VAL A 130 1.48 5.70 22.77
N ALA A 131 1.89 6.43 23.81
CA ALA A 131 1.22 6.45 25.10
C ALA A 131 0.60 7.83 25.35
N ARG A 132 -0.57 7.84 25.98
CA ARG A 132 -1.15 9.04 26.56
C ARG A 132 -0.24 9.51 27.72
N LYS A 133 0.01 10.80 27.82
CA LYS A 133 0.92 11.39 28.82
C LYS A 133 0.59 10.93 30.24
N GLU A 134 -0.69 10.93 30.59
CA GLU A 134 -1.19 10.61 31.94
C GLU A 134 -1.25 9.09 32.21
N ALA A 135 -1.01 8.24 31.21
CA ALA A 135 -1.05 6.78 31.40
C ALA A 135 0.14 6.24 32.23
N GLY A 136 1.19 7.05 32.44
CA GLY A 136 2.36 6.68 33.25
C GLY A 136 3.20 5.55 32.69
N VAL A 137 3.09 5.31 31.36
CA VAL A 137 3.78 4.22 30.66
C VAL A 137 5.21 4.64 30.33
N LYS A 138 6.18 3.76 30.61
CA LYS A 138 7.60 3.94 30.27
C LYS A 138 8.11 2.90 29.28
N GLN A 139 7.52 1.71 29.28
CA GLN A 139 7.86 0.59 28.41
C GLN A 139 6.60 -0.13 27.95
N PHE A 140 6.69 -0.92 26.90
CA PHE A 140 5.51 -1.59 26.31
C PHE A 140 4.76 -2.48 27.31
N THR A 141 5.49 -3.18 28.20
CA THR A 141 4.89 -4.07 29.21
C THR A 141 4.00 -3.36 30.21
N ASP A 142 4.12 -2.04 30.38
CA ASP A 142 3.30 -1.24 31.28
C ASP A 142 1.85 -1.07 30.75
N PHE A 143 1.57 -1.47 29.49
CA PHE A 143 0.23 -1.49 28.94
C PHE A 143 -0.64 -2.69 29.39
N LYS A 144 -0.05 -3.67 30.09
CA LYS A 144 -0.84 -4.76 30.65
C LYS A 144 -1.91 -4.21 31.60
N GLY A 145 -3.17 -4.60 31.39
CA GLY A 145 -4.31 -4.09 32.14
C GLY A 145 -4.78 -2.68 31.77
N LYS A 146 -4.20 -2.03 30.75
CA LYS A 146 -4.62 -0.71 30.25
C LYS A 146 -5.48 -0.84 28.99
N ARG A 147 -6.11 0.27 28.59
CA ARG A 147 -6.89 0.36 27.34
C ARG A 147 -5.94 0.63 26.20
N PHE A 148 -5.82 -0.29 25.27
CA PHE A 148 -4.82 -0.19 24.21
C PHE A 148 -5.44 -0.46 22.83
N ASN A 149 -5.12 0.37 21.82
CA ASN A 149 -5.54 0.11 20.46
C ASN A 149 -4.53 -0.78 19.75
N VAL A 150 -4.98 -1.93 19.32
CA VAL A 150 -4.18 -2.98 18.66
C VAL A 150 -4.25 -2.93 17.13
N GLY A 151 -4.98 -1.96 16.57
CA GLY A 151 -5.23 -1.82 15.14
C GLY A 151 -6.49 -2.52 14.66
N ASN A 152 -7.06 -2.01 13.57
CA ASN A 152 -8.30 -2.52 13.00
C ASN A 152 -8.11 -3.89 12.32
N PRO A 153 -9.14 -4.74 12.33
CA PRO A 153 -9.15 -5.98 11.54
C PRO A 153 -8.83 -5.70 10.06
N GLY A 154 -8.01 -6.56 9.46
CA GLY A 154 -7.58 -6.40 8.07
C GLY A 154 -6.40 -5.46 7.87
N SER A 155 -5.89 -4.79 8.91
CA SER A 155 -4.67 -4.00 8.84
C SER A 155 -3.40 -4.85 9.03
N GLY A 156 -2.29 -4.39 8.45
CA GLY A 156 -0.97 -4.95 8.75
C GLY A 156 -0.54 -4.64 10.18
N THR A 157 -0.90 -3.46 10.69
CA THR A 157 -0.71 -3.08 12.11
C THR A 157 -1.26 -4.15 13.06
N ARG A 158 -2.50 -4.59 12.84
CA ARG A 158 -3.12 -5.65 13.65
C ARG A 158 -2.38 -6.98 13.52
N ALA A 159 -2.00 -7.36 12.31
CA ALA A 159 -1.27 -8.60 12.05
C ALA A 159 0.09 -8.62 12.80
N SER A 160 0.88 -7.55 12.69
CA SER A 160 2.17 -7.43 13.38
C SER A 160 2.01 -7.33 14.91
N MET A 161 0.94 -6.66 15.39
CA MET A 161 0.63 -6.60 16.81
C MET A 161 0.32 -7.99 17.40
N GLU A 162 -0.48 -8.80 16.71
CA GLU A 162 -0.79 -10.17 17.13
C GLU A 162 0.46 -11.06 17.16
N GLU A 163 1.39 -10.88 16.24
CA GLU A 163 2.67 -11.59 16.25
C GLU A 163 3.53 -11.18 17.45
N LEU A 164 3.60 -9.87 17.75
CA LEU A 164 4.29 -9.38 18.96
C LEU A 164 3.68 -9.95 20.23
N LEU A 165 2.35 -9.91 20.38
CA LEU A 165 1.66 -10.46 21.55
C LEU A 165 1.93 -11.96 21.69
N THR A 166 1.89 -12.71 20.59
CA THR A 166 2.20 -14.14 20.58
C THR A 166 3.64 -14.40 21.07
N ALA A 167 4.61 -13.63 20.57
CA ALA A 167 6.01 -13.75 20.98
C ALA A 167 6.23 -13.39 22.46
N MET A 168 5.42 -12.48 23.01
CA MET A 168 5.44 -12.10 24.43
C MET A 168 4.66 -13.08 25.33
N GLY A 169 3.93 -14.04 24.77
CA GLY A 169 3.01 -14.88 25.51
C GLY A 169 1.77 -14.13 26.02
N TRP A 170 1.43 -13.00 25.39
CA TRP A 170 0.26 -12.18 25.73
C TRP A 170 -0.93 -12.51 24.84
N LYS A 171 -2.12 -12.17 25.34
CA LYS A 171 -3.40 -12.25 24.65
C LYS A 171 -4.06 -10.87 24.63
N LEU A 172 -5.03 -10.66 23.78
CA LEU A 172 -5.84 -9.43 23.77
C LEU A 172 -6.51 -9.16 25.13
N SER A 173 -6.87 -10.21 25.85
CA SER A 173 -7.46 -10.14 27.21
C SER A 173 -6.47 -9.66 28.29
N ASP A 174 -5.17 -9.53 28.00
CA ASP A 174 -4.20 -8.92 28.91
C ASP A 174 -4.34 -7.39 28.96
N PHE A 175 -5.02 -6.78 27.99
CA PHE A 175 -5.47 -5.39 28.06
C PHE A 175 -6.83 -5.31 28.75
N SER A 176 -7.10 -4.22 29.48
CA SER A 176 -8.45 -3.99 30.01
C SER A 176 -9.46 -3.69 28.90
N LEU A 177 -8.98 -3.12 27.80
CA LEU A 177 -9.69 -2.93 26.55
C LEU A 177 -8.67 -3.04 25.39
N ALA A 178 -8.80 -4.05 24.55
CA ALA A 178 -8.12 -4.12 23.27
C ALA A 178 -9.05 -3.50 22.21
N SER A 179 -8.88 -2.20 21.92
CA SER A 179 -9.67 -1.53 20.89
C SER A 179 -9.12 -1.79 19.50
N GLU A 180 -9.97 -1.71 18.49
CA GLU A 180 -9.69 -2.04 17.10
C GLU A 180 -9.97 -0.83 16.18
N LEU A 181 -9.58 0.36 16.65
CA LEU A 181 -9.78 1.62 15.94
C LEU A 181 -8.92 1.66 14.68
N LYS A 182 -9.44 2.29 13.64
CA LYS A 182 -8.69 2.60 12.44
C LYS A 182 -7.62 3.66 12.73
N ALA A 183 -6.64 3.76 11.84
CA ALA A 183 -5.53 4.69 11.99
C ALA A 183 -5.96 6.16 12.18
N ASP A 184 -7.03 6.58 11.53
CA ASP A 184 -7.54 7.95 11.63
C ASP A 184 -8.26 8.24 12.96
N GLU A 185 -8.61 7.20 13.72
CA GLU A 185 -9.41 7.30 14.95
C GLU A 185 -8.56 7.23 16.23
N HIS A 186 -7.38 6.57 16.19
CA HIS A 186 -6.62 6.29 17.41
C HIS A 186 -6.00 7.55 18.06
N GLY A 187 -5.55 8.53 17.27
CA GLY A 187 -5.03 9.80 17.78
C GLY A 187 -6.08 10.57 18.57
N PRO A 188 -7.25 10.91 18.00
CA PRO A 188 -8.36 11.52 18.73
C PRO A 188 -8.79 10.71 19.96
N ALA A 189 -8.94 9.39 19.85
CA ALA A 189 -9.31 8.54 20.98
C ALA A 189 -8.28 8.57 22.12
N LEU A 190 -6.99 8.70 21.79
CA LEU A 190 -5.93 8.86 22.78
C LEU A 190 -6.07 10.20 23.53
N CYS A 191 -6.23 11.30 22.79
CA CYS A 191 -6.37 12.64 23.37
C CYS A 191 -7.65 12.80 24.19
N ASP A 192 -8.74 12.15 23.78
CA ASP A 192 -10.00 12.08 24.54
C ASP A 192 -9.92 11.18 25.79
N GLY A 193 -8.79 10.50 26.02
CA GLY A 193 -8.62 9.58 27.13
C GLY A 193 -9.44 8.30 27.03
N LYS A 194 -9.94 7.94 25.85
CA LYS A 194 -10.66 6.68 25.58
C LYS A 194 -9.75 5.47 25.55
N ILE A 195 -8.48 5.67 25.14
CA ILE A 195 -7.41 4.68 25.16
C ILE A 195 -6.18 5.26 25.88
N ASP A 196 -5.34 4.41 26.43
CA ASP A 196 -4.11 4.79 27.13
C ASP A 196 -2.88 4.72 26.22
N GLY A 197 -3.00 4.01 25.09
CA GLY A 197 -1.97 3.94 24.07
C GLY A 197 -2.45 3.20 22.83
N PHE A 198 -1.60 3.23 21.80
CA PHE A 198 -1.83 2.50 20.56
C PHE A 198 -0.53 2.02 19.93
N PHE A 199 -0.64 0.95 19.15
CA PHE A 199 0.41 0.45 18.27
C PHE A 199 0.08 0.81 16.82
N TYR A 200 1.08 1.27 16.05
CA TYR A 200 0.89 1.60 14.64
C TYR A 200 2.17 1.34 13.83
N ALA A 201 2.05 0.54 12.79
CA ALA A 201 3.09 0.36 11.78
C ALA A 201 2.93 1.47 10.73
N VAL A 202 3.89 2.37 10.65
CA VAL A 202 3.78 3.55 9.77
C VAL A 202 5.15 4.15 9.44
N GLY A 203 5.26 4.72 8.24
CA GLY A 203 6.40 5.55 7.86
C GLY A 203 6.43 6.89 8.62
N HIS A 204 7.62 7.44 8.80
CA HIS A 204 7.83 8.70 9.52
C HIS A 204 8.41 9.78 8.61
N PRO A 205 8.03 11.08 8.83
CA PRO A 205 7.00 11.54 9.76
C PRO A 205 5.58 11.16 9.32
N SER A 206 4.65 11.03 10.27
CA SER A 206 3.25 10.68 10.04
C SER A 206 2.32 11.60 10.79
N ALA A 207 1.24 12.07 10.15
CA ALA A 207 0.22 12.92 10.77
C ALA A 207 -0.45 12.20 11.96
N ASN A 208 -0.70 10.89 11.87
CA ASN A 208 -1.28 10.10 12.96
C ASN A 208 -0.45 10.15 14.27
N ILE A 209 0.84 10.42 14.18
CA ILE A 209 1.75 10.56 15.34
C ILE A 209 1.94 12.05 15.69
N GLN A 210 2.05 12.90 14.66
CA GLN A 210 2.20 14.35 14.85
C GLN A 210 1.03 14.95 15.63
N ASP A 211 -0.19 14.60 15.26
CA ASP A 211 -1.40 15.18 15.84
C ASP A 211 -1.51 14.93 17.35
N PRO A 212 -1.47 13.70 17.88
CA PRO A 212 -1.58 13.47 19.32
C PRO A 212 -0.35 13.97 20.11
N THR A 213 0.86 13.95 19.52
CA THR A 213 2.04 14.52 20.18
C THR A 213 1.96 16.04 20.31
N THR A 214 1.33 16.72 19.36
CA THR A 214 1.08 18.16 19.38
C THR A 214 -0.10 18.51 20.27
N SER A 215 -1.24 17.85 20.10
CA SER A 215 -2.53 18.26 20.69
C SER A 215 -2.67 17.86 22.15
N CYS A 216 -2.14 16.70 22.57
CA CYS A 216 -2.28 16.21 23.94
C CYS A 216 -0.98 15.68 24.56
N GLY A 217 0.17 16.04 23.98
CA GLY A 217 1.48 15.74 24.55
C GLY A 217 1.78 14.23 24.63
N ALA A 218 1.25 13.45 23.70
CA ALA A 218 1.50 12.01 23.62
C ALA A 218 3.00 11.69 23.52
N ARG A 219 3.40 10.53 24.06
CA ARG A 219 4.78 10.08 24.13
C ARG A 219 5.00 8.83 23.29
N LEU A 220 6.11 8.80 22.58
CA LEU A 220 6.58 7.58 21.94
C LEU A 220 7.24 6.69 22.97
N VAL A 221 7.01 5.38 22.88
CA VAL A 221 7.55 4.37 23.79
C VAL A 221 8.43 3.43 23.00
N SER A 222 9.69 3.24 23.44
CA SER A 222 10.60 2.30 22.80
C SER A 222 10.07 0.86 22.92
N LEU A 223 10.25 0.10 21.85
CA LEU A 223 9.86 -1.31 21.76
C LEU A 223 11.10 -2.14 21.49
N THR A 224 11.74 -2.58 22.57
CA THR A 224 13.03 -3.27 22.58
C THR A 224 13.04 -4.43 23.59
N GLY A 225 14.11 -5.19 23.63
CA GLY A 225 14.34 -6.26 24.58
C GLY A 225 14.38 -7.65 23.94
N PRO A 226 14.59 -8.71 24.75
CA PRO A 226 14.89 -10.05 24.25
C PRO A 226 13.86 -10.63 23.29
N VAL A 227 12.57 -10.32 23.48
CA VAL A 227 11.48 -10.76 22.57
C VAL A 227 11.64 -10.11 21.20
N VAL A 228 11.89 -8.80 21.15
CA VAL A 228 12.12 -8.07 19.91
C VAL A 228 13.39 -8.55 19.22
N ASP A 229 14.47 -8.75 19.99
CA ASP A 229 15.74 -9.28 19.47
C ASP A 229 15.55 -10.64 18.79
N LYS A 230 14.75 -11.51 19.43
CA LYS A 230 14.42 -12.83 18.88
C LYS A 230 13.56 -12.71 17.61
N LEU A 231 12.52 -11.85 17.60
CA LEU A 231 11.69 -11.63 16.41
C LEU A 231 12.52 -11.15 15.21
N VAL A 232 13.42 -10.20 15.43
CA VAL A 232 14.31 -9.68 14.38
C VAL A 232 15.30 -10.74 13.90
N ALA A 233 15.82 -11.60 14.78
CA ALA A 233 16.72 -12.69 14.40
C ALA A 233 16.02 -13.80 13.61
N ASP A 234 14.78 -14.13 13.97
CA ASP A 234 14.03 -15.26 13.38
C ASP A 234 13.29 -14.90 12.08
N LYS A 235 13.03 -13.62 11.83
CA LYS A 235 12.16 -13.16 10.75
C LYS A 235 12.89 -12.23 9.79
N PRO A 236 13.07 -12.63 8.52
CA PRO A 236 13.87 -11.89 7.55
C PRO A 236 13.28 -10.54 7.12
N PHE A 237 12.03 -10.29 7.43
CA PHE A 237 11.32 -9.06 7.10
C PHE A 237 11.32 -8.04 8.24
N TYR A 238 11.83 -8.38 9.42
CA TYR A 238 11.99 -7.45 10.54
C TYR A 238 13.41 -6.89 10.62
N GLY A 239 13.51 -5.61 10.96
CA GLY A 239 14.77 -4.92 11.20
C GLY A 239 14.68 -3.98 12.39
N LYS A 240 15.77 -3.83 13.15
CA LYS A 240 15.86 -2.77 14.17
C LYS A 240 15.90 -1.42 13.50
N VAL A 241 15.16 -0.46 14.07
CA VAL A 241 15.06 0.89 13.54
C VAL A 241 14.90 1.89 14.69
N THR A 242 15.34 3.12 14.45
CA THR A 242 15.23 4.21 15.43
C THR A 242 14.43 5.36 14.80
N ILE A 243 13.39 5.81 15.50
CA ILE A 243 12.68 7.05 15.18
C ILE A 243 13.52 8.18 15.79
N PRO A 244 14.00 9.15 14.99
CA PRO A 244 14.86 10.23 15.51
C PRO A 244 14.20 11.04 16.60
N GLY A 245 14.97 11.38 17.64
CA GLY A 245 14.54 12.31 18.66
C GLY A 245 14.26 13.69 18.09
N GLY A 246 13.28 14.40 18.66
CA GLY A 246 12.86 15.74 18.20
C GLY A 246 12.02 15.74 16.93
N MET A 247 11.79 14.58 16.28
CA MET A 247 10.91 14.49 15.10
C MET A 247 9.46 14.90 15.46
N TYR A 248 9.02 14.58 16.65
CA TYR A 248 7.68 14.91 17.15
C TYR A 248 7.74 15.77 18.40
N PRO A 249 6.81 16.74 18.58
CA PRO A 249 6.74 17.54 19.80
C PRO A 249 6.71 16.68 21.06
N ASN A 250 7.35 17.17 22.12
CA ASN A 250 7.44 16.50 23.41
C ASN A 250 8.17 15.16 23.44
N ASN A 251 8.88 14.77 22.34
CA ASN A 251 9.64 13.53 22.19
C ASN A 251 11.08 13.87 21.79
N PRO A 252 11.91 14.43 22.72
CA PRO A 252 13.27 14.88 22.40
C PRO A 252 14.24 13.73 22.17
N ASP A 253 14.00 12.58 22.78
CA ASP A 253 14.90 11.41 22.73
C ASP A 253 14.59 10.50 21.56
N PRO A 254 15.62 9.80 21.02
CA PRO A 254 15.40 8.74 20.03
C PRO A 254 14.53 7.63 20.59
N THR A 255 13.59 7.13 19.78
CA THR A 255 12.76 5.98 20.12
C THR A 255 13.23 4.76 19.36
N ASN A 256 13.80 3.79 20.09
CA ASN A 256 14.30 2.54 19.51
C ASN A 256 13.17 1.52 19.40
N THR A 257 13.06 0.89 18.24
CA THR A 257 12.03 -0.09 17.94
C THR A 257 12.52 -1.06 16.86
N TYR A 258 11.62 -1.85 16.32
CA TYR A 258 11.84 -2.65 15.12
C TYR A 258 10.70 -2.37 14.15
N GLY A 259 10.80 -2.90 12.94
CA GLY A 259 9.76 -2.64 11.96
C GLY A 259 9.97 -3.43 10.67
N VAL A 260 9.20 -3.05 9.69
CA VAL A 260 9.11 -3.66 8.37
C VAL A 260 9.38 -2.61 7.28
N LEU A 261 9.29 -3.02 6.02
CA LEU A 261 9.21 -2.10 4.88
C LEU A 261 7.78 -2.06 4.34
N ALA A 262 7.35 -0.88 3.95
CA ALA A 262 6.21 -0.72 3.07
C ALA A 262 6.58 -1.24 1.68
N THR A 263 5.70 -2.02 1.06
CA THR A 263 5.91 -2.52 -0.31
C THR A 263 4.67 -2.25 -1.15
N VAL A 264 4.85 -2.10 -2.45
CA VAL A 264 3.75 -2.12 -3.42
C VAL A 264 3.72 -3.50 -4.05
N VAL A 265 2.57 -4.13 -3.99
CA VAL A 265 2.32 -5.45 -4.57
C VAL A 265 1.18 -5.43 -5.57
N THR A 266 1.10 -6.47 -6.39
CA THR A 266 0.09 -6.68 -7.42
C THR A 266 -0.15 -8.17 -7.63
N SER A 267 -1.02 -8.54 -8.55
CA SER A 267 -1.17 -9.92 -9.05
C SER A 267 -0.38 -10.13 -10.33
N VAL A 268 0.10 -11.36 -10.58
CA VAL A 268 0.65 -11.73 -11.89
C VAL A 268 -0.36 -11.53 -13.05
N LYS A 269 -1.65 -11.43 -12.71
CA LYS A 269 -2.74 -11.20 -13.68
C LYS A 269 -2.88 -9.73 -14.09
N THR A 270 -2.29 -8.81 -13.33
CA THR A 270 -2.29 -7.39 -13.70
C THR A 270 -1.48 -7.20 -14.98
N PRO A 271 -2.04 -6.53 -16.01
CA PRO A 271 -1.39 -6.47 -17.32
C PRO A 271 -0.01 -5.82 -17.28
N ASP A 272 0.98 -6.47 -17.92
CA ASP A 272 2.37 -5.99 -18.05
C ASP A 272 2.50 -4.50 -18.39
N PRO A 273 1.76 -3.95 -19.38
CA PRO A 273 1.86 -2.53 -19.71
C PRO A 273 1.46 -1.60 -18.56
N ILE A 274 0.49 -2.00 -17.73
CA ILE A 274 0.06 -1.19 -16.57
C ILE A 274 1.16 -1.20 -15.51
N VAL A 275 1.67 -2.38 -15.15
CA VAL A 275 2.73 -2.51 -14.14
C VAL A 275 4.00 -1.77 -14.59
N TYR A 276 4.40 -1.94 -15.86
CA TYR A 276 5.57 -1.26 -16.41
C TYR A 276 5.46 0.27 -16.32
N GLU A 277 4.29 0.83 -16.67
CA GLU A 277 4.08 2.28 -16.62
C GLU A 277 4.02 2.82 -15.18
N VAL A 278 3.49 2.06 -14.21
CA VAL A 278 3.52 2.44 -12.79
C VAL A 278 4.98 2.48 -12.29
N VAL A 279 5.76 1.45 -12.58
CA VAL A 279 7.20 1.39 -12.21
C VAL A 279 7.96 2.53 -12.88
N ARG A 280 7.80 2.71 -14.19
CA ARG A 280 8.44 3.75 -14.97
C ARG A 280 8.11 5.16 -14.46
N ALA A 281 6.84 5.42 -14.15
CA ALA A 281 6.39 6.72 -13.65
C ALA A 281 7.12 7.11 -12.35
N VAL A 282 7.33 6.15 -11.44
CA VAL A 282 8.05 6.38 -10.19
C VAL A 282 9.55 6.61 -10.45
N PHE A 283 10.20 5.72 -11.18
CA PHE A 283 11.66 5.72 -11.27
C PHE A 283 12.21 6.69 -12.30
N ASP A 284 11.50 6.99 -13.40
CA ASP A 284 11.91 8.04 -14.33
C ASP A 284 11.66 9.45 -13.77
N ASN A 285 10.80 9.60 -12.75
CA ASN A 285 10.56 10.85 -12.02
C ASN A 285 11.01 10.76 -10.55
N PHE A 286 12.07 10.02 -10.25
CA PHE A 286 12.45 9.62 -8.91
C PHE A 286 12.70 10.80 -7.96
N ASP A 287 13.38 11.85 -8.43
CA ASP A 287 13.63 13.05 -7.64
C ASP A 287 12.35 13.85 -7.34
N GLU A 288 11.37 13.83 -8.25
CA GLU A 288 10.04 14.39 -8.00
C GLU A 288 9.31 13.51 -6.96
N PHE A 289 9.35 12.19 -7.12
CA PHE A 289 8.71 11.25 -6.20
C PHE A 289 9.17 11.45 -4.76
N LYS A 290 10.48 11.54 -4.52
CA LYS A 290 11.05 11.78 -3.17
C LYS A 290 10.56 13.07 -2.51
N LYS A 291 10.22 14.09 -3.29
CA LYS A 291 9.75 15.39 -2.78
C LYS A 291 8.25 15.41 -2.44
N LEU A 292 7.49 14.41 -2.85
CA LEU A 292 6.04 14.40 -2.67
C LEU A 292 5.60 14.05 -1.23
N HIS A 293 6.49 13.43 -0.44
CA HIS A 293 6.27 13.20 0.99
C HIS A 293 7.60 13.03 1.73
N PRO A 294 7.78 13.58 2.95
CA PRO A 294 9.06 13.49 3.68
C PRO A 294 9.55 12.05 3.94
N ALA A 295 8.64 11.10 4.18
CA ALA A 295 8.98 9.68 4.35
C ALA A 295 9.65 9.06 3.11
N LEU A 296 9.56 9.69 1.94
CA LEU A 296 10.14 9.22 0.68
C LEU A 296 11.54 9.83 0.41
N ALA A 297 11.97 10.83 1.21
CA ALA A 297 13.13 11.65 0.91
C ALA A 297 14.45 10.86 0.78
N ASN A 298 14.60 9.78 1.54
CA ASN A 298 15.83 8.99 1.65
C ASN A 298 15.83 7.70 0.82
N LEU A 299 14.84 7.50 -0.05
CA LEU A 299 14.74 6.32 -0.90
C LEU A 299 15.90 6.24 -1.91
N LYS A 300 16.30 5.01 -2.24
CA LYS A 300 17.25 4.68 -3.28
C LYS A 300 16.62 3.68 -4.24
N PRO A 301 16.76 3.85 -5.56
CA PRO A 301 16.11 2.99 -6.54
C PRO A 301 16.49 1.51 -6.39
N GLU A 302 17.77 1.23 -6.16
CA GLU A 302 18.29 -0.14 -6.03
C GLU A 302 17.73 -0.86 -4.80
N ASP A 303 17.58 -0.12 -3.69
CA ASP A 303 16.98 -0.63 -2.46
C ASP A 303 15.50 -0.94 -2.68
N MET A 304 14.77 -0.04 -3.37
CA MET A 304 13.36 -0.25 -3.69
C MET A 304 13.12 -1.46 -4.61
N ALA A 305 14.07 -1.76 -5.50
CA ALA A 305 13.98 -2.90 -6.42
C ALA A 305 14.29 -4.25 -5.77
N SER A 306 14.84 -4.29 -4.54
CA SER A 306 15.39 -5.51 -3.94
C SER A 306 15.03 -5.78 -2.49
N GLN A 307 14.90 -4.74 -1.64
CA GLN A 307 14.73 -4.93 -0.20
C GLN A 307 13.28 -5.25 0.19
N GLY A 308 13.08 -6.13 1.16
CA GLY A 308 11.75 -6.45 1.73
C GLY A 308 10.76 -7.11 0.76
N LEU A 309 11.22 -7.56 -0.40
CA LEU A 309 10.40 -8.18 -1.43
C LEU A 309 10.47 -9.71 -1.30
N SER A 310 9.52 -10.30 -0.57
CA SER A 310 9.41 -11.75 -0.37
C SER A 310 8.61 -12.45 -1.46
N ALA A 311 7.71 -11.75 -2.14
CA ALA A 311 7.05 -12.23 -3.35
C ALA A 311 7.97 -12.09 -4.56
N PRO A 312 7.86 -12.97 -5.59
CA PRO A 312 8.56 -12.77 -6.85
C PRO A 312 8.18 -11.42 -7.47
N LEU A 313 9.14 -10.75 -8.09
CA LEU A 313 8.85 -9.53 -8.85
C LEU A 313 7.84 -9.81 -9.98
N HIS A 314 6.97 -8.84 -10.24
CA HIS A 314 6.15 -8.87 -11.44
C HIS A 314 7.06 -8.83 -12.69
N PRO A 315 6.80 -9.63 -13.75
CA PRO A 315 7.67 -9.69 -14.93
C PRO A 315 7.99 -8.32 -15.55
N ALA A 316 7.00 -7.44 -15.60
CA ALA A 316 7.16 -6.07 -16.10
C ALA A 316 8.04 -5.19 -15.20
N ALA A 317 7.94 -5.32 -13.87
CA ALA A 317 8.83 -4.63 -12.94
C ALA A 317 10.27 -5.14 -13.06
N ALA A 318 10.44 -6.47 -13.10
CA ALA A 318 11.75 -7.08 -13.29
C ALA A 318 12.41 -6.67 -14.61
N ARG A 319 11.63 -6.53 -15.70
CA ARG A 319 12.11 -6.04 -16.99
C ARG A 319 12.69 -4.63 -16.85
N TYR A 320 11.93 -3.70 -16.27
CA TYR A 320 12.39 -2.32 -16.05
C TYR A 320 13.70 -2.27 -15.22
N TYR A 321 13.78 -3.07 -14.15
CA TYR A 321 14.97 -3.10 -13.29
C TYR A 321 16.20 -3.68 -13.98
N ARG A 322 16.04 -4.67 -14.89
CA ARG A 322 17.14 -5.15 -15.72
C ARG A 322 17.59 -4.09 -16.73
N GLU A 323 16.68 -3.36 -17.35
CA GLU A 323 16.98 -2.23 -18.25
C GLU A 323 17.80 -1.15 -17.55
N LYS A 324 17.60 -0.94 -16.24
CA LYS A 324 18.37 0.00 -15.41
C LYS A 324 19.64 -0.61 -14.79
N GLY A 325 19.84 -1.93 -14.90
CA GLY A 325 20.99 -2.63 -14.33
C GLY A 325 20.93 -2.82 -12.81
N TRP A 326 19.76 -2.71 -12.18
CA TRP A 326 19.61 -2.85 -10.73
C TRP A 326 19.45 -4.31 -10.29
N ILE A 327 19.00 -5.17 -11.16
CA ILE A 327 18.92 -6.63 -10.95
C ILE A 327 19.50 -7.37 -12.16
N ARG A 328 19.90 -8.65 -11.97
CA ARG A 328 20.42 -9.54 -13.02
C ARG A 328 19.33 -10.27 -13.78
#